data_d1968461714fc6f87cfac850624ee4e5
#
_entry.id   d1968461714fc6f87cfac850624ee4e5
#
_cell.length_a   1.000
_cell.length_b   1.000
_cell.length_c   1.000
_cell.angle_alpha   90.00
_cell.angle_beta   90.00
_cell.angle_gamma   90.00
#
_symmetry.space_group_name_H-M   'P 1'
#
loop_
_entity.id
_entity.type
_entity.pdbx_description
1 polymer ?
#
loop_
_entity_poly.entity_id
_entity_poly.type
_entity_poly.pdbx_seq_one_letter_code
_entity_poly.pdbx_strand_id
1 'polypeptide(L)'
;MSLKASGDAAPRRRVTLEAGTTFDTTFVSGRFANMMVAHRPPGYHSRPHMHDAEQLNYVAEGEVWFFVNDRGWHLRPGDYFRVPRGAVHWMWNRSDRPLVLVQAHAPSMVEDPLFASFGVRLLDSDEDPRLPEGAINRMVPDFDPTPVEAKYPDPAGPGES
;
A
#
# COMPACT_ATOMS: atom_id res chain seq x y z
N MET A 1 27.26 1.70 -12.15
CA MET A 1 25.96 1.81 -11.50
C MET A 1 24.90 1.98 -12.59
N SER A 2 23.97 1.08 -12.73
CA SER A 2 22.90 1.20 -13.75
C SER A 2 21.83 2.15 -13.24
N LEU A 3 21.50 3.18 -14.04
CA LEU A 3 20.39 4.10 -13.74
C LEU A 3 19.05 3.63 -14.29
N LYS A 4 19.03 2.45 -14.93
CA LYS A 4 17.84 1.84 -15.51
C LYS A 4 17.76 0.38 -15.09
N ALA A 5 16.60 -0.04 -14.58
CA ALA A 5 16.21 -1.43 -14.46
C ALA A 5 14.93 -1.66 -15.27
N SER A 6 14.81 -2.82 -15.93
CA SER A 6 13.53 -3.24 -16.49
C SER A 6 12.61 -3.72 -15.36
N GLY A 7 11.30 -3.64 -15.56
CA GLY A 7 10.33 -4.17 -14.58
C GLY A 7 10.55 -5.65 -14.28
N ASP A 8 11.08 -6.42 -15.25
CA ASP A 8 11.40 -7.84 -15.07
C ASP A 8 12.65 -8.09 -14.21
N ALA A 9 13.57 -7.12 -14.18
CA ALA A 9 14.79 -7.16 -13.37
C ALA A 9 14.62 -6.51 -11.99
N ALA A 10 13.51 -5.79 -11.76
CA ALA A 10 13.22 -5.22 -10.46
C ALA A 10 12.94 -6.32 -9.43
N PRO A 11 13.41 -6.18 -8.19
CA PRO A 11 13.10 -7.12 -7.13
C PRO A 11 11.59 -7.28 -7.00
N ARG A 12 11.12 -8.51 -7.12
CA ARG A 12 9.71 -8.87 -6.90
C ARG A 12 9.56 -9.54 -5.57
N ARG A 13 8.50 -9.17 -4.89
CA ARG A 13 8.11 -9.84 -3.68
C ARG A 13 6.68 -10.30 -3.75
N ARG A 14 6.50 -11.56 -3.39
CA ARG A 14 5.19 -12.11 -3.08
C ARG A 14 4.94 -11.96 -1.58
N VAL A 15 3.90 -11.27 -1.24
CA VAL A 15 3.44 -11.11 0.14
C VAL A 15 2.20 -11.97 0.33
N THR A 16 2.21 -12.82 1.35
CA THR A 16 1.05 -13.60 1.75
C THR A 16 0.48 -12.99 3.02
N LEU A 17 -0.79 -12.63 2.99
CA LEU A 17 -1.52 -12.16 4.16
C LEU A 17 -1.99 -13.35 5.01
N GLU A 18 -2.33 -13.11 6.27
CA GLU A 18 -2.83 -14.16 7.18
C GLU A 18 -4.03 -14.92 6.61
N ALA A 19 -4.90 -14.25 5.85
CA ALA A 19 -6.04 -14.86 5.16
C ALA A 19 -5.65 -15.70 3.92
N GLY A 20 -4.35 -15.92 3.66
CA GLY A 20 -3.87 -16.66 2.50
C GLY A 20 -3.86 -15.87 1.20
N THR A 21 -4.34 -14.63 1.18
CA THR A 21 -4.30 -13.77 -0.01
C THR A 21 -2.86 -13.39 -0.34
N THR A 22 -2.44 -13.58 -1.59
CA THR A 22 -1.11 -13.20 -2.06
C THR A 22 -1.17 -12.04 -3.04
N PHE A 23 -0.14 -11.21 -3.04
CA PHE A 23 0.06 -10.18 -4.04
C PHE A 23 1.53 -9.97 -4.35
N ASP A 24 1.82 -9.49 -5.55
CA ASP A 24 3.16 -9.19 -5.99
C ASP A 24 3.42 -7.69 -5.91
N THR A 25 4.63 -7.33 -5.54
CA THR A 25 5.10 -5.95 -5.48
C THR A 25 6.53 -5.88 -6.01
N THR A 26 6.80 -4.92 -6.88
CA THR A 26 8.15 -4.60 -7.33
C THR A 26 8.62 -3.30 -6.71
N PHE A 27 9.91 -3.24 -6.35
CA PHE A 27 10.48 -2.10 -5.64
C PHE A 27 11.68 -1.53 -6.38
N VAL A 28 11.79 -0.20 -6.32
CA VAL A 28 13.01 0.51 -6.65
C VAL A 28 13.31 1.48 -5.50
N SER A 29 14.49 1.37 -4.93
CA SER A 29 14.91 2.21 -3.80
C SER A 29 15.99 3.19 -4.22
N GLY A 30 15.81 4.42 -3.82
CA GLY A 30 16.79 5.49 -3.87
C GLY A 30 17.19 5.91 -2.45
N ARG A 31 18.14 6.84 -2.36
CA ARG A 31 18.64 7.33 -1.07
C ARG A 31 17.56 7.99 -0.21
N PHE A 32 16.64 8.71 -0.83
CA PHE A 32 15.64 9.54 -0.12
C PHE A 32 14.22 9.09 -0.30
N ALA A 33 13.96 8.22 -1.27
CA ALA A 33 12.64 7.73 -1.57
C ALA A 33 12.71 6.31 -2.14
N ASN A 34 11.63 5.58 -2.00
CA ASN A 34 11.41 4.35 -2.76
C ASN A 34 10.13 4.47 -3.58
N MET A 35 10.08 3.70 -4.63
CA MET A 35 8.89 3.52 -5.44
C MET A 35 8.57 2.04 -5.56
N MET A 36 7.30 1.71 -5.55
CA MET A 36 6.81 0.36 -5.79
C MET A 36 5.61 0.33 -6.74
N VAL A 37 5.51 -0.76 -7.49
CA VAL A 37 4.30 -1.12 -8.21
C VAL A 37 3.65 -2.29 -7.50
N ALA A 38 2.47 -2.04 -7.00
CA ALA A 38 1.76 -2.95 -6.12
C ALA A 38 0.52 -3.50 -6.81
N HIS A 39 0.50 -4.82 -7.04
CA HIS A 39 -0.67 -5.53 -7.54
C HIS A 39 -1.51 -6.00 -6.35
N ARG A 40 -2.80 -5.70 -6.37
CA ARG A 40 -3.73 -6.08 -5.31
C ARG A 40 -4.90 -6.86 -5.91
N PRO A 41 -5.17 -8.08 -5.41
CA PRO A 41 -6.28 -8.87 -5.94
C PRO A 41 -7.64 -8.25 -5.58
N PRO A 42 -8.72 -8.71 -6.26
CA PRO A 42 -10.08 -8.43 -5.81
C PRO A 42 -10.28 -8.77 -4.32
N GLY A 43 -11.04 -7.95 -3.62
CA GLY A 43 -11.30 -8.13 -2.20
C GLY A 43 -10.13 -7.83 -1.25
N TYR A 44 -8.98 -7.38 -1.78
CA TYR A 44 -7.85 -7.01 -0.94
C TYR A 44 -8.24 -5.91 0.04
N HIS A 45 -8.12 -6.20 1.33
CA HIS A 45 -8.40 -5.28 2.42
C HIS A 45 -7.18 -5.25 3.35
N SER A 46 -6.46 -4.13 3.39
CA SER A 46 -5.33 -3.99 4.30
C SER A 46 -5.80 -3.58 5.68
N ARG A 47 -5.07 -4.00 6.71
CA ARG A 47 -5.31 -3.55 8.07
C ARG A 47 -4.91 -2.07 8.24
N PRO A 48 -5.56 -1.33 9.17
CA PRO A 48 -5.12 -0.01 9.56
C PRO A 48 -3.69 -0.01 10.06
N HIS A 49 -2.85 0.85 9.48
CA HIS A 49 -1.44 0.99 9.81
C HIS A 49 -0.97 2.43 9.60
N MET A 50 0.22 2.74 10.09
CA MET A 50 0.90 4.01 9.87
C MET A 50 2.39 3.78 9.60
N HIS A 51 3.05 4.75 9.03
CA HIS A 51 4.50 4.75 8.86
C HIS A 51 5.08 6.17 8.91
N ASP A 52 6.38 6.28 9.17
CA ASP A 52 7.10 7.55 9.27
C ASP A 52 7.57 8.07 7.90
N ALA A 53 6.78 7.84 6.89
CA ALA A 53 7.00 8.34 5.55
C ALA A 53 5.71 8.94 5.00
N GLU A 54 5.84 10.00 4.22
CA GLU A 54 4.76 10.43 3.35
C GLU A 54 4.64 9.42 2.22
N GLN A 55 3.40 9.05 1.87
CA GLN A 55 3.12 8.14 0.78
C GLN A 55 2.33 8.85 -0.31
N LEU A 56 2.83 8.76 -1.53
CA LEU A 56 2.14 9.20 -2.73
C LEU A 56 1.67 7.98 -3.52
N ASN A 57 0.44 8.02 -3.97
CA ASN A 57 -0.19 6.93 -4.71
C ASN A 57 -0.69 7.44 -6.06
N TYR A 58 -0.59 6.58 -7.07
CA TYR A 58 -1.23 6.74 -8.36
C TYR A 58 -1.95 5.45 -8.73
N VAL A 59 -3.22 5.54 -9.09
CA VAL A 59 -4.00 4.38 -9.55
C VAL A 59 -3.72 4.18 -11.03
N ALA A 60 -3.03 3.08 -11.38
CA ALA A 60 -2.73 2.74 -12.75
C ALA A 60 -3.87 1.92 -13.38
N GLU A 61 -4.41 0.95 -12.64
CA GLU A 61 -5.49 0.06 -13.09
C GLU A 61 -6.40 -0.30 -11.91
N GLY A 62 -7.66 -0.60 -12.22
CA GLY A 62 -8.66 -0.96 -11.22
C GLY A 62 -9.17 0.24 -10.43
N GLU A 63 -9.80 -0.03 -9.30
CA GLU A 63 -10.32 1.00 -8.40
C GLU A 63 -10.15 0.59 -6.96
N VAL A 64 -10.13 1.55 -6.04
CA VAL A 64 -9.88 1.28 -4.63
C VAL A 64 -10.53 2.33 -3.75
N TRP A 65 -11.05 1.90 -2.61
CA TRP A 65 -11.30 2.76 -1.48
C TRP A 65 -10.02 2.94 -0.69
N PHE A 66 -9.61 4.18 -0.50
CA PHE A 66 -8.46 4.53 0.33
C PHE A 66 -8.95 5.36 1.52
N PHE A 67 -8.53 4.97 2.71
CA PHE A 67 -8.96 5.60 3.96
C PHE A 67 -7.77 6.19 4.68
N VAL A 68 -7.96 7.39 5.24
CA VAL A 68 -6.99 8.05 6.11
C VAL A 68 -7.73 8.63 7.31
N ASN A 69 -7.38 8.19 8.50
CA ASN A 69 -8.03 8.51 9.76
C ASN A 69 -9.55 8.22 9.70
N ASP A 70 -10.38 9.24 9.64
CA ASP A 70 -11.84 9.14 9.67
C ASP A 70 -12.53 9.36 8.31
N ARG A 71 -11.74 9.41 7.23
CA ARG A 71 -12.22 9.73 5.87
C ARG A 71 -11.85 8.67 4.86
N GLY A 72 -12.72 8.50 3.86
CA GLY A 72 -12.53 7.61 2.74
C GLY A 72 -12.64 8.32 1.38
N TRP A 73 -11.89 7.83 0.41
CA TRP A 73 -11.90 8.30 -0.98
C TRP A 73 -11.96 7.12 -1.92
N HIS A 74 -12.88 7.18 -2.89
CA HIS A 74 -12.93 6.22 -3.98
C HIS A 74 -12.03 6.71 -5.11
N LEU A 75 -10.98 5.96 -5.40
CA LEU A 75 -9.96 6.30 -6.37
C LEU A 75 -10.08 5.40 -7.61
N ARG A 76 -9.87 5.99 -8.78
CA ARG A 76 -9.96 5.36 -10.09
C ARG A 76 -8.68 5.58 -10.89
N PRO A 77 -8.48 4.88 -12.02
CA PRO A 77 -7.33 5.08 -12.87
C PRO A 77 -7.12 6.55 -13.26
N GLY A 78 -5.92 7.04 -13.03
CA GLY A 78 -5.54 8.44 -13.22
C GLY A 78 -5.56 9.29 -11.95
N ASP A 79 -6.15 8.81 -10.87
CA ASP A 79 -6.19 9.54 -9.61
C ASP A 79 -4.85 9.46 -8.87
N TYR A 80 -4.50 10.58 -8.22
CA TYR A 80 -3.40 10.71 -7.28
C TYR A 80 -3.93 10.86 -5.86
N PHE A 81 -3.23 10.25 -4.92
CA PHE A 81 -3.61 10.31 -3.52
C PHE A 81 -2.39 10.40 -2.61
N ARG A 82 -2.45 11.26 -1.61
CA ARG A 82 -1.39 11.45 -0.62
C ARG A 82 -1.83 10.95 0.74
N VAL A 83 -1.00 10.13 1.37
CA VAL A 83 -1.09 9.77 2.78
C VAL A 83 -0.05 10.57 3.54
N PRO A 84 -0.45 11.43 4.49
CA PRO A 84 0.50 12.17 5.33
C PRO A 84 1.32 11.22 6.21
N ARG A 85 2.56 11.61 6.50
CA ARG A 85 3.41 10.92 7.48
C ARG A 85 2.68 10.73 8.81
N GLY A 86 2.73 9.52 9.37
CA GLY A 86 2.13 9.18 10.66
C GLY A 86 0.61 9.11 10.68
N ALA A 87 -0.07 9.29 9.55
CA ALA A 87 -1.52 9.14 9.50
C ALA A 87 -1.91 7.65 9.44
N VAL A 88 -2.90 7.26 10.24
CA VAL A 88 -3.50 5.93 10.16
C VAL A 88 -4.21 5.78 8.82
N HIS A 89 -3.88 4.74 8.07
CA HIS A 89 -4.46 4.54 6.76
C HIS A 89 -4.58 3.07 6.41
N TRP A 90 -5.48 2.79 5.47
CA TRP A 90 -5.69 1.47 4.90
C TRP A 90 -6.39 1.60 3.55
N MET A 91 -6.46 0.50 2.81
CA MET A 91 -7.16 0.44 1.54
C MET A 91 -8.03 -0.81 1.42
N TRP A 92 -9.07 -0.71 0.62
CA TRP A 92 -9.95 -1.82 0.30
C TRP A 92 -10.30 -1.82 -1.19
N ASN A 93 -9.86 -2.84 -1.90
CA ASN A 93 -10.33 -3.14 -3.25
C ASN A 93 -11.64 -3.90 -3.14
N ARG A 94 -12.75 -3.19 -3.20
CA ARG A 94 -14.10 -3.77 -3.12
C ARG A 94 -14.60 -4.29 -4.46
N SER A 95 -13.85 -4.03 -5.56
CA SER A 95 -14.22 -4.46 -6.89
C SER A 95 -13.89 -5.94 -7.14
N ASP A 96 -14.42 -6.47 -8.23
CA ASP A 96 -14.13 -7.81 -8.75
C ASP A 96 -12.88 -7.86 -9.65
N ARG A 97 -12.15 -6.74 -9.76
CA ARG A 97 -10.99 -6.56 -10.63
C ARG A 97 -9.71 -6.38 -9.82
N PRO A 98 -8.57 -6.81 -10.37
CA PRO A 98 -7.28 -6.49 -9.77
C PRO A 98 -7.02 -4.99 -9.84
N LEU A 99 -6.27 -4.51 -8.86
CA LEU A 99 -5.83 -3.13 -8.72
C LEU A 99 -4.32 -3.05 -8.92
N VAL A 100 -3.85 -2.05 -9.65
CA VAL A 100 -2.43 -1.71 -9.79
C VAL A 100 -2.21 -0.30 -9.27
N LEU A 101 -1.38 -0.19 -8.23
CA LEU A 101 -0.95 1.09 -7.64
C LEU A 101 0.53 1.32 -7.87
N VAL A 102 0.88 2.52 -8.26
CA VAL A 102 2.25 3.05 -8.14
C VAL A 102 2.30 3.85 -6.86
N GLN A 103 3.21 3.48 -5.96
CA GLN A 103 3.35 4.09 -4.65
C GLN A 103 4.79 4.57 -4.46
N ALA A 104 4.95 5.79 -3.95
CA ALA A 104 6.24 6.33 -3.56
C ALA A 104 6.22 6.72 -2.08
N HIS A 105 7.31 6.47 -1.38
CA HIS A 105 7.47 6.82 0.03
C HIS A 105 8.70 7.71 0.22
N ALA A 106 8.54 8.76 1.00
CA ALA A 106 9.61 9.67 1.39
C ALA A 106 9.50 10.02 2.89
N PRO A 107 10.55 9.77 3.71
CA PRO A 107 11.80 9.11 3.32
C PRO A 107 11.59 7.69 2.80
N SER A 108 12.63 7.12 2.20
CA SER A 108 12.60 5.73 1.76
C SER A 108 12.28 4.80 2.92
N MET A 109 11.30 3.95 2.75
CA MET A 109 11.00 2.88 3.71
C MET A 109 12.00 1.72 3.62
N VAL A 110 12.92 1.79 2.66
CA VAL A 110 13.93 0.78 2.38
C VAL A 110 15.27 1.48 2.21
N GLU A 111 16.05 1.55 3.28
CA GLU A 111 17.38 2.19 3.26
C GLU A 111 18.49 1.25 2.76
N ASP A 112 18.32 -0.06 2.90
CA ASP A 112 19.33 -1.05 2.55
C ASP A 112 19.00 -1.76 1.22
N PRO A 113 19.94 -1.85 0.26
CA PRO A 113 19.81 -2.65 -0.95
C PRO A 113 19.45 -4.12 -0.67
N LEU A 114 19.88 -4.70 0.43
CA LEU A 114 19.45 -6.01 0.90
C LEU A 114 17.95 -6.03 1.24
N PHE A 115 17.43 -4.95 1.78
CA PHE A 115 16.00 -4.78 2.01
C PHE A 115 15.21 -4.71 0.71
N ALA A 116 15.73 -4.07 -0.31
CA ALA A 116 15.12 -4.06 -1.64
C ALA A 116 14.94 -5.47 -2.19
N SER A 117 15.83 -6.40 -1.85
CA SER A 117 15.74 -7.82 -2.25
C SER A 117 14.75 -8.62 -1.40
N PHE A 118 14.53 -8.23 -0.16
CA PHE A 118 13.60 -8.93 0.75
C PHE A 118 12.19 -8.32 0.78
N GLY A 119 12.04 -7.10 0.28
CA GLY A 119 10.83 -6.30 0.33
C GLY A 119 10.44 -5.92 1.77
N VAL A 120 9.74 -4.84 1.93
CA VAL A 120 9.16 -4.49 3.24
C VAL A 120 8.12 -5.54 3.58
N ARG A 121 8.30 -6.32 4.62
CA ARG A 121 7.20 -7.08 5.18
C ARG A 121 6.13 -6.10 5.65
N LEU A 122 4.89 -6.35 5.31
CA LEU A 122 3.79 -5.90 6.13
C LEU A 122 3.90 -6.73 7.40
N LEU A 123 4.57 -6.19 8.40
CA LEU A 123 4.77 -6.90 9.65
C LEU A 123 3.52 -6.75 10.48
N ASP A 124 3.01 -7.88 10.91
CA ASP A 124 1.97 -7.93 11.93
C ASP A 124 2.50 -7.66 13.35
N SER A 125 3.81 -7.44 13.50
CA SER A 125 4.42 -7.19 14.79
C SER A 125 5.50 -6.11 14.74
N ASP A 126 5.54 -5.28 15.77
CA ASP A 126 6.57 -4.27 16.04
C ASP A 126 7.97 -4.88 16.36
N GLU A 127 8.14 -6.19 16.18
CA GLU A 127 9.25 -6.96 16.76
C GLU A 127 10.30 -7.43 15.78
N ASP A 128 10.37 -6.95 14.53
CA ASP A 128 11.52 -7.31 13.69
C ASP A 128 12.69 -6.33 13.92
N PRO A 129 13.70 -6.74 14.71
CA PRO A 129 14.84 -5.88 15.10
C PRO A 129 15.74 -5.49 13.92
N ARG A 130 15.49 -6.04 12.73
CA ARG A 130 16.29 -5.77 11.53
C ARG A 130 15.81 -4.57 10.74
N LEU A 131 14.67 -3.99 11.11
CA LEU A 131 14.09 -2.85 10.41
C LEU A 131 14.46 -1.54 11.11
N PRO A 132 14.97 -0.53 10.39
CA PRO A 132 15.22 0.78 10.97
C PRO A 132 13.94 1.34 11.57
N GLU A 133 14.06 1.99 12.72
CA GLU A 133 12.96 2.70 13.33
C GLU A 133 12.41 3.73 12.33
N GLY A 134 11.11 3.71 12.07
CA GLY A 134 10.48 4.61 11.09
C GLY A 134 10.30 4.05 9.67
N ALA A 135 11.00 2.97 9.30
CA ALA A 135 10.83 2.31 8.00
C ALA A 135 9.70 1.27 7.99
N ILE A 136 9.01 1.09 9.08
CA ILE A 136 8.08 -0.02 9.32
C ILE A 136 6.64 0.47 9.24
N ASN A 137 5.77 -0.36 8.66
CA ASN A 137 4.35 -0.24 8.88
C ASN A 137 4.04 -0.61 10.33
N ARG A 138 3.66 0.37 11.12
CA ARG A 138 3.19 0.14 12.47
C ARG A 138 1.70 -0.14 12.41
N MET A 139 1.33 -1.35 12.78
CA MET A 139 -0.08 -1.73 12.87
C MET A 139 -0.75 -0.96 13.99
N VAL A 140 -2.02 -0.64 13.81
CA VAL A 140 -2.85 0.06 14.81
C VAL A 140 -4.00 -0.88 15.21
N PRO A 141 -3.72 -1.91 16.03
CA PRO A 141 -4.68 -2.99 16.29
C PRO A 141 -5.95 -2.51 17.00
N ASP A 142 -5.84 -1.43 17.78
CA ASP A 142 -6.98 -0.86 18.51
C ASP A 142 -7.85 0.07 17.65
N PHE A 143 -7.46 0.31 16.41
CA PHE A 143 -8.25 1.13 15.49
C PHE A 143 -9.28 0.26 14.77
N ASP A 144 -10.56 0.50 15.05
CA ASP A 144 -11.66 -0.15 14.32
C ASP A 144 -11.99 0.63 13.04
N PRO A 145 -11.73 0.07 11.85
CA PRO A 145 -12.03 0.72 10.57
C PRO A 145 -13.53 0.70 10.23
N THR A 146 -14.30 -0.21 10.82
CA THR A 146 -15.70 -0.48 10.46
C THR A 146 -16.59 0.77 10.47
N PRO A 147 -16.56 1.64 11.50
CA PRO A 147 -17.39 2.82 11.52
C PRO A 147 -17.02 3.85 10.43
N VAL A 148 -15.75 3.86 10.00
CA VAL A 148 -15.31 4.74 8.91
C VAL A 148 -15.78 4.18 7.57
N GLU A 149 -15.56 2.89 7.33
CA GLU A 149 -15.95 2.21 6.09
C GLU A 149 -17.45 2.26 5.83
N ALA A 150 -18.25 2.18 6.88
CA ALA A 150 -19.72 2.24 6.80
C ALA A 150 -20.24 3.61 6.31
N LYS A 151 -19.45 4.69 6.44
CA LYS A 151 -19.82 6.02 5.91
C LYS A 151 -19.68 6.11 4.38
N TYR A 152 -18.96 5.17 3.78
CA TYR A 152 -18.60 5.19 2.37
C TYR A 152 -19.03 3.87 1.70
N PRO A 153 -20.35 3.69 1.46
CA PRO A 153 -20.84 2.53 0.74
C PRO A 153 -20.29 2.54 -0.69
N ASP A 154 -20.25 1.37 -1.31
CA ASP A 154 -19.88 1.29 -2.71
C ASP A 154 -20.84 2.16 -3.54
N PRO A 155 -20.33 2.88 -4.56
CA PRO A 155 -21.19 3.53 -5.49
C PRO A 155 -22.14 2.48 -6.06
N ALA A 156 -23.45 2.73 -6.01
CA ALA A 156 -24.41 1.86 -6.65
C ALA A 156 -23.91 1.54 -8.06
N GLY A 157 -23.82 0.26 -8.40
CA GLY A 157 -23.45 -0.15 -9.75
C GLY A 157 -24.26 0.63 -10.78
N PRO A 158 -23.83 0.73 -12.04
CA PRO A 158 -24.54 1.49 -13.06
C PRO A 158 -25.99 1.07 -13.01
N GLY A 159 -26.83 1.99 -12.52
CA GLY A 159 -28.20 1.72 -12.13
C GLY A 159 -28.95 1.07 -13.27
N GLU A 160 -29.68 0.03 -12.95
CA GLU A 160 -30.90 -0.29 -13.67
C GLU A 160 -31.78 0.96 -13.64
N SER A 161 -31.73 1.74 -14.72
CA SER A 161 -32.65 2.82 -15.02
C SER A 161 -33.63 2.37 -16.09
#